data_5e9b7da4de46c3d2eaf66323adfe68d3
#
_entry.id   5e9b7da4de46c3d2eaf66323adfe68d3
#
_cell.length_a   1.000
_cell.length_b   1.000
_cell.length_c   1.000
_cell.angle_alpha   90.00
_cell.angle_beta   90.00
_cell.angle_gamma   90.00
#
_symmetry.space_group_name_H-M   'P 1'
#
loop_
_entity.id
_entity.type
_entity.pdbx_description
1 polymer ?
#
loop_
_entity_poly.entity_id
_entity_poly.type
_entity_poly.pdbx_seq_one_letter_code
_entity_poly.pdbx_strand_id
1 'polypeptide(L)'
;YDGIIHNGIIANDAELGNVNGLVDSMILPQVIDRSSLDTIVDSVAKIRGSYAMVIRGDDTAFAVVNYKPLYLLRKDGTIYFSSMERHLSPECLFGERPVPLEPYTAVDLRSGETRSLPRQENNKALVVCSGGLDSTTVAYVLREQGYDVSLLHFLYGCKAEPQEVTTMRHIGKHLNAEVIYQAIDYTSLSGSSPLLTNGHIADGAAGAEFASEWVPARNLVMLAHATAYAEANNFTTIALGNNLEEGGCYPDNEEEFTTLFSKVLDYAVADGRRVRIVTPVGNLMKHEIVALGHRLGVPYELTWSCYRGGEEHCGKCGPCFMRYTAFQRNNLHDPAIRELVV
;
A
#
# COMPACT_ATOMS: atom_id res chain seq x y z
N TYR A 1 -25.02 -19.24 18.63
CA TYR A 1 -26.16 -18.57 19.27
C TYR A 1 -27.25 -18.31 18.22
N ASP A 2 -28.43 -18.92 18.37
CA ASP A 2 -29.59 -18.70 17.50
C ASP A 2 -29.25 -18.61 15.98
N GLY A 3 -28.59 -19.64 15.45
CA GLY A 3 -28.21 -19.72 14.04
C GLY A 3 -26.98 -18.88 13.64
N ILE A 4 -26.22 -18.34 14.60
CA ILE A 4 -24.94 -17.66 14.36
C ILE A 4 -23.81 -18.45 15.03
N ILE A 5 -22.80 -18.78 14.24
CA ILE A 5 -21.53 -19.31 14.72
C ILE A 5 -20.52 -18.17 14.62
N HIS A 6 -19.80 -17.89 15.70
CA HIS A 6 -18.85 -16.79 15.81
C HIS A 6 -17.52 -17.25 16.38
N ASN A 7 -16.44 -16.80 15.75
CA ASN A 7 -15.07 -16.89 16.23
C ASN A 7 -14.47 -15.48 16.26
N GLY A 8 -14.19 -14.97 17.46
CA GLY A 8 -13.65 -13.63 17.64
C GLY A 8 -14.08 -12.97 18.93
N ILE A 9 -14.08 -11.64 18.96
CA ILE A 9 -14.46 -10.79 20.10
C ILE A 9 -15.29 -9.63 19.57
N ILE A 10 -16.45 -9.37 20.17
CA ILE A 10 -17.27 -8.17 19.93
C ILE A 10 -16.91 -7.13 21.00
N ALA A 11 -16.04 -6.19 20.64
CA ALA A 11 -15.47 -5.25 21.62
C ALA A 11 -16.44 -4.16 22.07
N ASN A 12 -17.53 -3.94 21.35
CA ASN A 12 -18.56 -2.94 21.68
C ASN A 12 -19.93 -3.56 22.01
N ASP A 13 -19.95 -4.78 22.51
CA ASP A 13 -21.17 -5.53 22.85
C ASP A 13 -22.07 -4.77 23.83
N ALA A 14 -21.47 -4.10 24.82
CA ALA A 14 -22.21 -3.27 25.79
C ALA A 14 -22.92 -2.08 25.13
N GLU A 15 -22.27 -1.43 24.13
CA GLU A 15 -22.86 -0.33 23.36
C GLU A 15 -24.01 -0.84 22.47
N LEU A 16 -23.92 -2.08 22.01
CA LEU A 16 -24.94 -2.75 21.21
C LEU A 16 -26.13 -3.29 22.05
N GLY A 17 -26.04 -3.19 23.35
CA GLY A 17 -27.14 -3.56 24.25
C GLY A 17 -26.92 -4.82 25.11
N ASN A 18 -25.70 -5.39 25.13
CA ASN A 18 -25.37 -6.49 26.03
C ASN A 18 -25.15 -5.99 27.46
N VAL A 19 -26.27 -5.82 28.21
CA VAL A 19 -26.22 -5.25 29.56
C VAL A 19 -25.95 -6.25 30.68
N ASN A 20 -25.93 -7.55 30.39
CA ASN A 20 -25.88 -8.61 31.41
C ASN A 20 -24.48 -9.20 31.63
N GLY A 21 -23.44 -8.69 30.95
CA GLY A 21 -22.02 -9.06 31.15
C GLY A 21 -21.70 -10.55 30.90
N LEU A 22 -22.53 -11.25 30.12
CA LEU A 22 -22.33 -12.63 29.71
C LEU A 22 -21.36 -12.66 28.50
N VAL A 23 -21.45 -13.64 27.61
CA VAL A 23 -20.60 -13.74 26.45
C VAL A 23 -20.95 -12.65 25.43
N ASP A 24 -19.96 -11.93 24.92
CA ASP A 24 -20.09 -10.85 23.93
C ASP A 24 -20.91 -11.25 22.69
N SER A 25 -20.72 -12.48 22.22
CA SER A 25 -21.45 -13.03 21.07
C SER A 25 -22.96 -13.16 21.24
N MET A 26 -23.48 -13.07 22.49
CA MET A 26 -24.92 -13.17 22.73
C MET A 26 -25.74 -12.01 22.17
N ILE A 27 -25.09 -10.89 21.87
CA ILE A 27 -25.76 -9.74 21.26
C ILE A 27 -26.01 -9.94 19.75
N LEU A 28 -25.23 -10.79 19.06
CA LEU A 28 -25.28 -10.95 17.61
C LEU A 28 -26.67 -11.25 17.05
N PRO A 29 -27.49 -12.18 17.63
CA PRO A 29 -28.84 -12.44 17.14
C PRO A 29 -29.76 -11.23 17.17
N GLN A 30 -29.49 -10.25 18.02
CA GLN A 30 -30.31 -9.06 18.21
C GLN A 30 -29.92 -7.93 17.26
N VAL A 31 -28.65 -7.87 16.83
CA VAL A 31 -28.13 -6.76 16.03
C VAL A 31 -27.98 -7.12 14.55
N ILE A 32 -27.94 -8.41 14.19
CA ILE A 32 -27.77 -8.85 12.81
C ILE A 32 -29.12 -9.12 12.16
N ASP A 33 -29.46 -8.28 11.17
CA ASP A 33 -30.56 -8.52 10.25
C ASP A 33 -30.13 -9.53 9.18
N ARG A 34 -30.80 -10.69 9.13
CA ARG A 34 -30.44 -11.85 8.30
C ARG A 34 -31.22 -11.94 7.01
N SER A 35 -31.99 -10.91 6.67
CA SER A 35 -32.92 -10.93 5.52
C SER A 35 -32.22 -10.90 4.18
N SER A 36 -31.03 -10.33 4.09
CA SER A 36 -30.23 -10.26 2.85
C SER A 36 -28.73 -10.07 3.15
N LEU A 37 -27.90 -10.23 2.11
CA LEU A 37 -26.46 -9.98 2.20
C LEU A 37 -26.17 -8.50 2.53
N ASP A 38 -26.94 -7.57 1.96
CA ASP A 38 -26.78 -6.14 2.19
C ASP A 38 -27.15 -5.74 3.62
N THR A 39 -28.26 -6.27 4.17
CA THR A 39 -28.64 -6.01 5.58
C THR A 39 -27.66 -6.61 6.58
N ILE A 40 -27.03 -7.72 6.23
CA ILE A 40 -25.93 -8.29 7.03
C ILE A 40 -24.74 -7.33 7.04
N VAL A 41 -24.33 -6.80 5.88
CA VAL A 41 -23.21 -5.82 5.78
C VAL A 41 -23.52 -4.59 6.63
N ASP A 42 -24.72 -4.03 6.53
CA ASP A 42 -25.17 -2.88 7.33
C ASP A 42 -25.18 -3.16 8.84
N SER A 43 -25.52 -4.40 9.21
CA SER A 43 -25.52 -4.83 10.62
C SER A 43 -24.10 -4.95 11.16
N VAL A 44 -23.22 -5.65 10.45
CA VAL A 44 -21.83 -5.87 10.91
C VAL A 44 -20.99 -4.59 10.86
N ALA A 45 -21.35 -3.59 10.06
CA ALA A 45 -20.73 -2.27 10.05
C ALA A 45 -20.80 -1.55 11.41
N LYS A 46 -21.73 -1.94 12.27
CA LYS A 46 -21.91 -1.41 13.64
C LYS A 46 -21.05 -2.13 14.67
N ILE A 47 -20.49 -3.29 14.31
CA ILE A 47 -19.72 -4.15 15.21
C ILE A 47 -18.25 -3.72 15.17
N ARG A 48 -17.66 -3.55 16.34
CA ARG A 48 -16.21 -3.35 16.51
C ARG A 48 -15.59 -4.57 17.18
N GLY A 49 -14.41 -4.95 16.72
CA GLY A 49 -13.70 -6.09 17.27
C GLY A 49 -13.14 -7.02 16.19
N SER A 50 -13.06 -8.30 16.49
CA SER A 50 -12.57 -9.30 15.54
C SER A 50 -13.61 -10.38 15.35
N TYR A 51 -13.91 -10.75 14.09
CA TYR A 51 -14.93 -11.76 13.86
C TYR A 51 -14.74 -12.54 12.55
N ALA A 52 -15.07 -13.82 12.66
CA ALA A 52 -15.45 -14.68 11.56
C ALA A 52 -16.78 -15.35 11.94
N MET A 53 -17.80 -15.15 11.15
CA MET A 53 -19.16 -15.60 11.45
C MET A 53 -19.74 -16.43 10.30
N VAL A 54 -20.52 -17.46 10.66
CA VAL A 54 -21.46 -18.10 9.75
C VAL A 54 -22.86 -17.89 10.31
N ILE A 55 -23.71 -17.29 9.50
CA ILE A 55 -25.03 -16.77 9.89
C ILE A 55 -26.08 -17.50 9.08
N ARG A 56 -27.01 -18.18 9.74
CA ARG A 56 -28.16 -18.80 9.10
C ARG A 56 -29.22 -17.75 8.79
N GLY A 57 -29.54 -17.59 7.51
CA GLY A 57 -30.73 -16.90 7.02
C GLY A 57 -31.91 -17.84 6.83
N ASP A 58 -32.98 -17.37 6.18
CA ASP A 58 -34.20 -18.16 5.95
C ASP A 58 -33.95 -19.30 4.94
N ASP A 59 -33.45 -18.96 3.74
CA ASP A 59 -33.21 -19.90 2.65
C ASP A 59 -31.73 -20.12 2.31
N THR A 60 -30.83 -19.45 2.99
CA THR A 60 -29.38 -19.50 2.73
C THR A 60 -28.59 -19.39 4.05
N ALA A 61 -27.29 -19.42 3.93
CA ALA A 61 -26.38 -19.04 5.00
C ALA A 61 -25.36 -18.04 4.46
N PHE A 62 -24.91 -17.15 5.31
CA PHE A 62 -23.89 -16.14 4.99
C PHE A 62 -22.63 -16.39 5.79
N ALA A 63 -21.48 -16.19 5.17
CA ALA A 63 -20.22 -16.13 5.88
C ALA A 63 -19.70 -14.68 5.86
N VAL A 64 -19.23 -14.20 7.00
CA VAL A 64 -18.77 -12.81 7.17
C VAL A 64 -17.49 -12.80 7.95
N VAL A 65 -16.48 -12.14 7.45
CA VAL A 65 -15.18 -12.01 8.10
C VAL A 65 -14.68 -10.57 8.02
N ASN A 66 -14.07 -10.10 9.10
CA ASN A 66 -13.15 -8.98 8.97
C ASN A 66 -11.73 -9.52 8.68
N TYR A 67 -10.72 -9.31 9.53
CA TYR A 67 -9.39 -9.92 9.35
C TYR A 67 -9.26 -11.32 9.96
N LYS A 68 -10.29 -11.85 10.65
CA LYS A 68 -10.28 -13.20 11.21
C LYS A 68 -10.41 -14.24 10.09
N PRO A 69 -9.55 -15.28 10.06
CA PRO A 69 -9.61 -16.29 9.02
C PRO A 69 -10.86 -17.15 9.11
N LEU A 70 -11.46 -17.42 7.95
CA LEU A 70 -12.50 -18.43 7.75
C LEU A 70 -12.22 -19.16 6.46
N TYR A 71 -12.04 -20.46 6.53
CA TYR A 71 -11.82 -21.34 5.39
C TYR A 71 -13.12 -22.03 5.02
N LEU A 72 -13.41 -22.10 3.74
CA LEU A 72 -14.56 -22.80 3.18
C LEU A 72 -14.10 -23.96 2.29
N LEU A 73 -14.81 -25.07 2.38
CA LEU A 73 -14.66 -26.22 1.50
C LEU A 73 -16.04 -26.63 0.97
N ARG A 74 -16.20 -26.67 -0.36
CA ARG A 74 -17.43 -27.12 -1.02
C ARG A 74 -17.23 -28.53 -1.55
N LYS A 75 -18.03 -29.49 -1.07
CA LYS A 75 -17.97 -30.86 -1.50
C LYS A 75 -19.35 -31.52 -1.49
N ASP A 76 -19.72 -32.17 -2.58
CA ASP A 76 -20.98 -32.93 -2.73
C ASP A 76 -22.22 -32.12 -2.31
N GLY A 77 -22.27 -30.81 -2.67
CA GLY A 77 -23.35 -29.91 -2.33
C GLY A 77 -23.34 -29.43 -0.86
N THR A 78 -22.39 -29.89 -0.06
CA THR A 78 -22.21 -29.48 1.35
C THR A 78 -21.09 -28.45 1.46
N ILE A 79 -21.27 -27.48 2.34
CA ILE A 79 -20.24 -26.49 2.66
C ILE A 79 -19.73 -26.75 4.07
N TYR A 80 -18.45 -27.01 4.16
CA TYR A 80 -17.73 -27.11 5.41
C TYR A 80 -16.97 -25.82 5.65
N PHE A 81 -16.83 -25.42 6.91
CA PHE A 81 -16.11 -24.22 7.28
C PHE A 81 -15.33 -24.39 8.58
N SER A 82 -14.21 -23.70 8.68
CA SER A 82 -13.36 -23.68 9.87
C SER A 82 -12.53 -22.41 9.93
N SER A 83 -12.19 -21.96 11.13
CA SER A 83 -11.18 -20.91 11.34
C SER A 83 -9.73 -21.40 11.12
N MET A 84 -9.53 -22.70 10.93
CA MET A 84 -8.21 -23.32 10.70
C MET A 84 -8.26 -24.23 9.47
N GLU A 85 -7.40 -23.98 8.49
CA GLU A 85 -7.28 -24.78 7.28
C GLU A 85 -7.10 -26.27 7.58
N ARG A 86 -6.23 -26.60 8.54
CA ARG A 86 -5.91 -27.99 8.92
C ARG A 86 -7.13 -28.82 9.34
N HIS A 87 -8.19 -28.20 9.82
CA HIS A 87 -9.42 -28.92 10.19
C HIS A 87 -10.25 -29.33 8.97
N LEU A 88 -9.97 -28.74 7.81
CA LEU A 88 -10.58 -29.06 6.53
C LEU A 88 -9.56 -29.72 5.57
N SER A 89 -8.45 -30.25 6.11
CA SER A 89 -7.36 -30.78 5.31
C SER A 89 -7.77 -32.00 4.47
N PRO A 90 -7.03 -32.31 3.39
CA PRO A 90 -7.31 -33.44 2.49
C PRO A 90 -7.41 -34.80 3.18
N GLU A 91 -6.68 -34.99 4.27
CA GLU A 91 -6.73 -36.22 5.07
C GLU A 91 -8.11 -36.45 5.70
N CYS A 92 -8.81 -35.36 6.02
CA CYS A 92 -10.17 -35.41 6.56
C CYS A 92 -11.25 -35.47 5.48
N LEU A 93 -11.01 -34.92 4.27
CA LEU A 93 -12.04 -34.68 3.25
C LEU A 93 -11.61 -35.06 1.81
N PHE A 94 -10.67 -35.98 1.64
CA PHE A 94 -10.34 -36.59 0.34
C PHE A 94 -9.90 -35.65 -0.80
N GLY A 95 -8.96 -34.77 -0.56
CA GLY A 95 -8.15 -34.16 -1.63
C GLY A 95 -8.58 -32.79 -2.16
N GLU A 96 -9.73 -32.25 -1.76
CA GLU A 96 -10.08 -30.87 -2.07
C GLU A 96 -9.41 -29.90 -1.11
N ARG A 97 -9.02 -28.71 -1.60
CA ARG A 97 -8.38 -27.68 -0.77
C ARG A 97 -9.38 -26.68 -0.25
N PRO A 98 -9.35 -26.38 1.06
CA PRO A 98 -10.10 -25.27 1.61
C PRO A 98 -9.65 -23.92 1.02
N VAL A 99 -10.58 -23.04 0.79
CA VAL A 99 -10.33 -21.68 0.29
C VAL A 99 -10.59 -20.69 1.41
N PRO A 100 -9.62 -19.84 1.77
CA PRO A 100 -9.86 -18.77 2.73
C PRO A 100 -10.78 -17.71 2.11
N LEU A 101 -11.68 -17.16 2.93
CA LEU A 101 -12.39 -15.93 2.55
C LEU A 101 -11.43 -14.75 2.60
N GLU A 102 -11.53 -13.87 1.59
CA GLU A 102 -10.79 -12.62 1.60
C GLU A 102 -11.22 -11.75 2.81
N PRO A 103 -10.29 -11.07 3.47
CA PRO A 103 -10.60 -10.18 4.58
C PRO A 103 -11.64 -9.11 4.22
N TYR A 104 -12.42 -8.70 5.22
CA TYR A 104 -13.48 -7.68 5.08
C TYR A 104 -14.51 -8.02 4.01
N THR A 105 -14.93 -9.27 3.99
CA THR A 105 -15.91 -9.79 3.01
C THR A 105 -17.10 -10.46 3.69
N ALA A 106 -18.28 -10.23 3.12
CA ALA A 106 -19.48 -11.02 3.36
C ALA A 106 -19.83 -11.80 2.10
N VAL A 107 -20.25 -13.05 2.24
CA VAL A 107 -20.65 -13.91 1.12
C VAL A 107 -21.94 -14.64 1.42
N ASP A 108 -22.86 -14.67 0.47
CA ASP A 108 -23.97 -15.59 0.45
C ASP A 108 -23.46 -16.97 0.02
N LEU A 109 -23.56 -17.95 0.89
CA LEU A 109 -22.99 -19.27 0.64
C LEU A 109 -23.76 -20.08 -0.40
N ARG A 110 -25.02 -19.74 -0.71
CA ARG A 110 -25.81 -20.40 -1.73
C ARG A 110 -25.54 -19.84 -3.12
N SER A 111 -25.63 -18.51 -3.29
CA SER A 111 -25.42 -17.87 -4.60
C SER A 111 -23.96 -17.67 -4.94
N GLY A 112 -23.07 -17.56 -3.94
CA GLY A 112 -21.69 -17.15 -4.08
C GLY A 112 -21.52 -15.62 -4.23
N GLU A 113 -22.58 -14.85 -4.10
CA GLU A 113 -22.52 -13.39 -4.15
C GLU A 113 -21.71 -12.84 -2.99
N THR A 114 -20.87 -11.84 -3.25
CA THR A 114 -19.95 -11.25 -2.27
C THR A 114 -20.19 -9.76 -2.12
N ARG A 115 -19.91 -9.23 -0.94
CA ARG A 115 -19.89 -7.81 -0.63
C ARG A 115 -18.64 -7.49 0.21
N SER A 116 -18.00 -6.36 -0.07
CA SER A 116 -16.97 -5.83 0.81
C SER A 116 -17.59 -5.18 2.04
N LEU A 117 -17.00 -5.41 3.20
CA LEU A 117 -17.39 -4.71 4.42
C LEU A 117 -16.87 -3.27 4.38
N PRO A 118 -17.64 -2.29 4.88
CA PRO A 118 -17.22 -0.90 4.92
C PRO A 118 -16.05 -0.71 5.87
N ARG A 119 -15.07 0.07 5.44
CA ARG A 119 -13.94 0.52 6.26
C ARG A 119 -13.81 2.03 6.14
N GLN A 120 -13.22 2.67 7.15
CA GLN A 120 -13.03 4.11 7.16
C GLN A 120 -12.08 4.54 6.02
N GLU A 121 -12.58 5.41 5.16
CA GLU A 121 -11.81 6.03 4.06
C GLU A 121 -11.93 7.56 4.14
N ASN A 122 -10.92 8.24 3.62
CA ASN A 122 -10.91 9.69 3.43
C ASN A 122 -10.06 10.05 2.19
N ASN A 123 -9.93 11.33 1.89
CA ASN A 123 -9.13 11.81 0.76
C ASN A 123 -7.69 12.19 1.14
N LYS A 124 -7.19 11.81 2.33
CA LYS A 124 -5.81 12.06 2.72
C LYS A 124 -4.87 11.05 2.08
N ALA A 125 -3.86 11.54 1.39
CA ALA A 125 -2.83 10.72 0.76
C ALA A 125 -1.43 11.08 1.27
N LEU A 126 -0.69 10.05 1.68
CA LEU A 126 0.70 10.13 2.08
C LEU A 126 1.59 9.67 0.92
N VAL A 127 2.29 10.58 0.27
CA VAL A 127 3.20 10.23 -0.83
C VAL A 127 4.59 9.97 -0.27
N VAL A 128 5.10 8.76 -0.45
CA VAL A 128 6.52 8.45 -0.19
C VAL A 128 7.34 9.13 -1.27
N CYS A 129 8.06 10.19 -0.89
CA CYS A 129 8.66 11.12 -1.82
C CYS A 129 10.14 11.36 -1.51
N SER A 130 11.00 11.11 -2.47
CA SER A 130 12.43 11.43 -2.42
C SER A 130 12.76 12.83 -2.97
N GLY A 131 11.77 13.53 -3.54
CA GLY A 131 12.02 14.74 -4.32
C GLY A 131 12.52 14.44 -5.75
N GLY A 132 12.57 13.18 -6.13
CA GLY A 132 12.86 12.75 -7.50
C GLY A 132 11.71 13.02 -8.46
N LEU A 133 11.98 12.86 -9.75
CA LEU A 133 11.04 13.13 -10.84
C LEU A 133 9.71 12.36 -10.68
N ASP A 134 9.79 11.05 -10.42
CA ASP A 134 8.61 10.17 -10.41
C ASP A 134 7.71 10.43 -9.20
N SER A 135 8.29 10.39 -8.00
CA SER A 135 7.53 10.60 -6.75
C SER A 135 6.94 12.01 -6.64
N THR A 136 7.63 13.01 -7.18
CA THR A 136 7.08 14.37 -7.27
C THR A 136 5.90 14.41 -8.24
N THR A 137 6.00 13.76 -9.41
CA THR A 137 4.88 13.68 -10.36
C THR A 137 3.67 13.00 -9.74
N VAL A 138 3.86 11.92 -8.95
CA VAL A 138 2.76 11.26 -8.21
C VAL A 138 2.03 12.23 -7.28
N ALA A 139 2.76 13.09 -6.56
CA ALA A 139 2.14 14.07 -5.67
C ALA A 139 1.22 15.05 -6.44
N TYR A 140 1.64 15.48 -7.63
CA TYR A 140 0.82 16.32 -8.50
C TYR A 140 -0.39 15.60 -9.09
N VAL A 141 -0.24 14.32 -9.48
CA VAL A 141 -1.35 13.49 -9.96
C VAL A 141 -2.44 13.37 -8.89
N LEU A 142 -2.05 13.04 -7.64
CA LEU A 142 -3.01 12.90 -6.56
C LEU A 142 -3.68 14.23 -6.20
N ARG A 143 -2.93 15.33 -6.26
CA ARG A 143 -3.48 16.67 -6.06
C ARG A 143 -4.55 17.00 -7.11
N GLU A 144 -4.28 16.71 -8.37
CA GLU A 144 -5.24 16.88 -9.47
C GLU A 144 -6.49 16.00 -9.27
N GLN A 145 -6.34 14.82 -8.69
CA GLN A 145 -7.43 13.92 -8.33
C GLN A 145 -8.22 14.34 -7.08
N GLY A 146 -7.86 15.45 -6.42
CA GLY A 146 -8.57 16.01 -5.27
C GLY A 146 -8.14 15.43 -3.92
N TYR A 147 -7.00 14.76 -3.84
CA TYR A 147 -6.46 14.33 -2.55
C TYR A 147 -5.84 15.48 -1.77
N ASP A 148 -6.00 15.41 -0.44
CA ASP A 148 -5.20 16.18 0.52
C ASP A 148 -3.85 15.48 0.70
N VAL A 149 -2.82 16.02 0.04
CA VAL A 149 -1.51 15.39 -0.10
C VAL A 149 -0.54 15.88 0.96
N SER A 150 0.08 14.95 1.69
CA SER A 150 1.29 15.15 2.48
C SER A 150 2.45 14.32 1.92
N LEU A 151 3.67 14.81 2.06
CA LEU A 151 4.88 14.18 1.54
C LEU A 151 5.66 13.53 2.68
N LEU A 152 5.96 12.25 2.58
CA LEU A 152 6.79 11.51 3.52
C LEU A 152 8.16 11.26 2.90
N HIS A 153 9.19 11.83 3.52
CA HIS A 153 10.57 11.65 3.12
C HIS A 153 11.35 10.85 4.18
N PHE A 154 12.11 9.85 3.73
CA PHE A 154 12.92 9.01 4.59
C PHE A 154 14.38 9.46 4.58
N LEU A 155 14.91 9.71 5.79
CA LEU A 155 16.32 10.00 6.03
C LEU A 155 17.00 8.67 6.39
N TYR A 156 17.88 8.18 5.55
CA TYR A 156 18.51 6.86 5.75
C TYR A 156 20.01 6.86 5.43
N GLY A 157 20.61 8.06 5.34
CA GLY A 157 22.05 8.24 5.17
C GLY A 157 22.56 8.03 3.75
N CYS A 158 21.70 8.15 2.72
CA CYS A 158 22.17 8.06 1.33
C CYS A 158 22.97 9.31 0.92
N LYS A 159 23.84 9.15 -0.08
CA LYS A 159 24.70 10.25 -0.59
C LYS A 159 23.93 11.49 -1.03
N ALA A 160 22.73 11.30 -1.57
CA ALA A 160 21.89 12.37 -2.09
C ALA A 160 21.01 13.03 -1.01
N GLU A 161 21.00 12.53 0.21
CA GLU A 161 20.09 12.98 1.29
C GLU A 161 20.09 14.50 1.51
N PRO A 162 21.23 15.22 1.55
CA PRO A 162 21.20 16.68 1.71
C PRO A 162 20.45 17.41 0.61
N GLN A 163 20.59 16.95 -0.64
CA GLN A 163 19.92 17.51 -1.82
C GLN A 163 18.44 17.14 -1.84
N GLU A 164 18.13 15.89 -1.51
CA GLU A 164 16.73 15.42 -1.39
C GLU A 164 15.97 16.20 -0.34
N VAL A 165 16.54 16.43 0.85
CA VAL A 165 15.95 17.26 1.92
C VAL A 165 15.70 18.69 1.44
N THR A 166 16.64 19.28 0.71
CA THR A 166 16.50 20.63 0.16
C THR A 166 15.36 20.68 -0.87
N THR A 167 15.35 19.72 -1.78
CA THR A 167 14.31 19.52 -2.79
C THR A 167 12.93 19.36 -2.14
N MET A 168 12.82 18.50 -1.13
CA MET A 168 11.56 18.25 -0.45
C MET A 168 10.96 19.51 0.18
N ARG A 169 11.78 20.39 0.74
CA ARG A 169 11.32 21.70 1.26
C ARG A 169 10.75 22.58 0.14
N HIS A 170 11.38 22.61 -1.02
CA HIS A 170 10.93 23.40 -2.17
C HIS A 170 9.64 22.83 -2.75
N ILE A 171 9.57 21.53 -2.97
CA ILE A 171 8.38 20.85 -3.49
C ILE A 171 7.20 20.98 -2.53
N GLY A 172 7.40 20.76 -1.22
CA GLY A 172 6.36 20.95 -0.22
C GLY A 172 5.80 22.37 -0.22
N LYS A 173 6.68 23.38 -0.31
CA LYS A 173 6.25 24.79 -0.43
C LYS A 173 5.46 25.04 -1.72
N HIS A 174 5.94 24.51 -2.85
CA HIS A 174 5.29 24.71 -4.15
C HIS A 174 3.91 24.04 -4.21
N LEU A 175 3.79 22.85 -3.66
CA LEU A 175 2.52 22.13 -3.52
C LEU A 175 1.62 22.64 -2.39
N ASN A 176 2.11 23.50 -1.51
CA ASN A 176 1.47 23.80 -0.22
C ASN A 176 1.07 22.52 0.53
N ALA A 177 2.01 21.56 0.60
CA ALA A 177 1.85 20.28 1.25
C ALA A 177 2.79 20.16 2.44
N GLU A 178 2.34 19.50 3.51
CA GLU A 178 3.18 19.17 4.65
C GLU A 178 4.28 18.19 4.21
N VAL A 179 5.51 18.42 4.70
CA VAL A 179 6.64 17.49 4.50
C VAL A 179 6.99 16.85 5.82
N ILE A 180 6.83 15.55 5.89
CA ILE A 180 7.13 14.70 7.04
C ILE A 180 8.49 14.04 6.81
N TYR A 181 9.40 14.13 7.79
CA TYR A 181 10.68 13.46 7.74
C TYR A 181 10.72 12.32 8.75
N GLN A 182 11.08 11.12 8.30
CA GLN A 182 11.29 9.96 9.16
C GLN A 182 12.69 9.39 8.95
N ALA A 183 13.43 9.19 10.03
CA ALA A 183 14.75 8.58 9.98
C ALA A 183 14.64 7.06 10.10
N ILE A 184 15.41 6.36 9.25
CA ILE A 184 15.61 4.91 9.32
C ILE A 184 17.10 4.66 9.49
N ASP A 185 17.47 3.93 10.53
CA ASP A 185 18.87 3.59 10.78
C ASP A 185 19.30 2.39 9.94
N TYR A 186 20.09 2.66 8.91
CA TYR A 186 20.74 1.66 8.07
C TYR A 186 22.23 1.49 8.34
N THR A 187 22.76 1.99 9.45
CA THR A 187 24.20 1.90 9.78
C THR A 187 24.72 0.48 9.79
N SER A 188 23.93 -0.49 10.27
CA SER A 188 24.25 -1.91 10.26
C SER A 188 24.31 -2.52 8.84
N LEU A 189 23.74 -1.84 7.84
CA LEU A 189 23.70 -2.26 6.42
C LEU A 189 24.65 -1.43 5.54
N SER A 190 25.42 -0.50 6.11
CA SER A 190 26.23 0.48 5.36
C SER A 190 27.17 -0.16 4.33
N GLY A 191 27.70 -1.37 4.57
CA GLY A 191 28.54 -2.09 3.62
C GLY A 191 27.81 -2.73 2.43
N SER A 192 26.49 -2.73 2.39
CA SER A 192 25.67 -3.49 1.43
C SER A 192 25.35 -2.73 0.14
N SER A 193 25.49 -1.40 0.12
CA SER A 193 25.10 -0.58 -1.03
C SER A 193 26.05 0.62 -1.23
N PRO A 194 26.40 0.94 -2.49
CA PRO A 194 27.17 2.15 -2.82
C PRO A 194 26.40 3.45 -2.50
N LEU A 195 25.09 3.42 -2.32
CA LEU A 195 24.32 4.59 -1.88
C LEU A 195 24.61 4.97 -0.43
N LEU A 196 24.97 4.00 0.42
CA LEU A 196 25.24 4.17 1.84
C LEU A 196 26.72 4.28 2.17
N THR A 197 27.60 4.12 1.18
CA THR A 197 29.07 4.10 1.34
C THR A 197 29.73 5.02 0.33
N ASN A 198 31.07 5.10 0.40
CA ASN A 198 31.87 5.74 -0.66
C ASN A 198 32.07 4.84 -1.91
N GLY A 199 31.25 3.78 -2.06
CA GLY A 199 31.29 2.89 -3.21
C GLY A 199 30.99 3.61 -4.53
N HIS A 200 31.41 3.00 -5.62
CA HIS A 200 31.20 3.53 -6.98
C HIS A 200 29.71 3.40 -7.37
N ILE A 201 29.15 4.47 -7.91
CA ILE A 201 27.82 4.49 -8.53
C ILE A 201 28.02 4.40 -10.05
N ALA A 202 27.38 3.42 -10.67
CA ALA A 202 27.54 3.12 -12.08
C ALA A 202 27.08 4.27 -13.00
N ASP A 203 27.68 4.34 -14.18
CA ASP A 203 27.43 5.40 -15.17
C ASP A 203 26.48 4.95 -16.28
N GLY A 204 25.80 5.93 -16.88
CA GLY A 204 25.05 5.81 -18.11
C GLY A 204 23.96 4.74 -18.10
N ALA A 205 23.77 4.08 -19.23
CA ALA A 205 22.79 3.01 -19.41
C ALA A 205 23.07 1.81 -18.49
N ALA A 206 24.33 1.44 -18.27
CA ALA A 206 24.70 0.34 -17.39
C ALA A 206 24.25 0.59 -15.93
N GLY A 207 24.34 1.85 -15.47
CA GLY A 207 23.83 2.25 -14.15
C GLY A 207 22.31 2.34 -14.09
N ALA A 208 21.62 2.33 -15.22
CA ALA A 208 20.15 2.31 -15.28
C ALA A 208 19.59 0.88 -15.36
N GLU A 209 20.34 -0.06 -15.95
CA GLU A 209 19.89 -1.43 -16.23
C GLU A 209 20.18 -2.42 -15.08
N PHE A 210 21.18 -2.12 -14.25
CA PHE A 210 21.61 -3.01 -13.18
C PHE A 210 21.34 -2.39 -11.80
N ALA A 211 20.72 -3.16 -10.92
CA ALA A 211 20.41 -2.75 -9.54
C ALA A 211 21.67 -2.71 -8.63
N SER A 212 22.78 -2.10 -9.13
CA SER A 212 24.05 -1.98 -8.40
C SER A 212 23.91 -1.13 -7.12
N GLU A 213 22.90 -0.27 -7.08
CA GLU A 213 22.57 0.62 -5.98
C GLU A 213 21.52 0.03 -5.02
N TRP A 214 21.28 -1.28 -5.10
CA TRP A 214 20.35 -1.98 -4.22
C TRP A 214 20.67 -1.75 -2.74
N VAL A 215 19.68 -1.33 -1.98
CA VAL A 215 19.69 -1.31 -0.52
C VAL A 215 18.74 -2.40 -0.03
N PRO A 216 19.23 -3.40 0.74
CA PRO A 216 18.44 -4.57 1.12
C PRO A 216 17.09 -4.23 1.73
N ALA A 217 16.00 -4.73 1.12
CA ALA A 217 14.62 -4.58 1.56
C ALA A 217 14.18 -3.13 1.83
N ARG A 218 14.78 -2.13 1.18
CA ARG A 218 14.54 -0.72 1.47
C ARG A 218 13.07 -0.34 1.33
N ASN A 219 12.43 -0.69 0.22
CA ASN A 219 11.03 -0.32 -0.02
C ASN A 219 10.09 -1.06 0.93
N LEU A 220 10.39 -2.31 1.32
CA LEU A 220 9.63 -3.05 2.33
C LEU A 220 9.64 -2.32 3.68
N VAL A 221 10.82 -1.88 4.14
CA VAL A 221 10.97 -1.16 5.42
C VAL A 221 10.29 0.20 5.36
N MET A 222 10.50 0.95 4.27
CA MET A 222 9.87 2.25 4.07
C MET A 222 8.34 2.14 4.03
N LEU A 223 7.77 1.14 3.36
CA LEU A 223 6.33 0.90 3.34
C LEU A 223 5.77 0.52 4.70
N ALA A 224 6.49 -0.28 5.50
CA ALA A 224 6.07 -0.61 6.86
C ALA A 224 6.02 0.65 7.75
N HIS A 225 7.04 1.52 7.68
CA HIS A 225 7.04 2.81 8.37
C HIS A 225 5.93 3.75 7.88
N ALA A 226 5.75 3.85 6.54
CA ALA A 226 4.68 4.67 5.94
C ALA A 226 3.30 4.18 6.39
N THR A 227 3.10 2.86 6.50
CA THR A 227 1.85 2.27 7.00
C THR A 227 1.57 2.66 8.44
N ALA A 228 2.55 2.50 9.33
CA ALA A 228 2.41 2.87 10.74
C ALA A 228 2.10 4.38 10.89
N TYR A 229 2.79 5.22 10.11
CA TYR A 229 2.53 6.66 10.11
C TYR A 229 1.13 6.99 9.57
N ALA A 230 0.75 6.38 8.46
CA ALA A 230 -0.55 6.58 7.83
C ALA A 230 -1.70 6.22 8.78
N GLU A 231 -1.61 5.07 9.42
CA GLU A 231 -2.61 4.62 10.40
C GLU A 231 -2.71 5.58 11.59
N ALA A 232 -1.57 5.96 12.18
CA ALA A 232 -1.52 6.84 13.35
C ALA A 232 -2.08 8.25 13.07
N ASN A 233 -1.92 8.75 11.83
CA ASN A 233 -2.31 10.11 11.42
C ASN A 233 -3.53 10.14 10.49
N ASN A 234 -4.26 9.04 10.42
CA ASN A 234 -5.52 8.93 9.67
C ASN A 234 -5.38 9.22 8.17
N PHE A 235 -4.31 8.74 7.54
CA PHE A 235 -4.21 8.64 6.09
C PHE A 235 -4.78 7.30 5.64
N THR A 236 -5.54 7.29 4.56
CA THR A 236 -6.12 6.06 4.00
C THR A 236 -5.47 5.65 2.67
N THR A 237 -4.56 6.46 2.17
CA THR A 237 -3.84 6.20 0.92
C THR A 237 -2.35 6.47 1.11
N ILE A 238 -1.51 5.50 0.75
CA ILE A 238 -0.07 5.66 0.58
C ILE A 238 0.23 5.57 -0.90
N ALA A 239 0.99 6.51 -1.44
CA ALA A 239 1.33 6.53 -2.85
C ALA A 239 2.84 6.42 -3.07
N LEU A 240 3.23 5.67 -4.09
CA LEU A 240 4.60 5.41 -4.48
C LEU A 240 4.88 5.89 -5.89
N GLY A 241 6.14 6.26 -6.14
CA GLY A 241 6.64 6.66 -7.45
C GLY A 241 7.22 5.50 -8.27
N ASN A 242 6.82 4.26 -8.00
CA ASN A 242 7.21 3.10 -8.81
C ASN A 242 6.82 3.33 -10.28
N ASN A 243 7.67 2.90 -11.20
CA ASN A 243 7.45 3.03 -12.63
C ASN A 243 7.87 1.74 -13.36
N LEU A 244 7.44 1.61 -14.61
CA LEU A 244 7.61 0.39 -15.40
C LEU A 244 9.09 0.05 -15.68
N GLU A 245 9.97 1.05 -15.85
CA GLU A 245 11.38 0.82 -16.13
C GLU A 245 12.14 0.29 -14.91
N GLU A 246 11.82 0.78 -13.72
CA GLU A 246 12.47 0.38 -12.47
C GLU A 246 11.94 -0.97 -11.95
N GLY A 247 10.69 -1.33 -12.24
CA GLY A 247 10.11 -2.64 -11.91
C GLY A 247 10.97 -3.78 -12.43
N GLY A 248 11.42 -3.72 -13.68
CA GLY A 248 12.29 -4.76 -14.27
C GLY A 248 13.66 -4.95 -13.61
N CYS A 249 14.13 -3.99 -12.79
CA CYS A 249 15.45 -4.01 -12.14
C CYS A 249 15.36 -4.29 -10.63
N TYR A 250 14.31 -3.82 -9.98
CA TYR A 250 14.16 -3.87 -8.53
C TYR A 250 12.90 -4.66 -8.14
N PRO A 251 13.05 -5.86 -7.53
CA PRO A 251 11.91 -6.70 -7.16
C PRO A 251 10.86 -6.02 -6.29
N ASP A 252 11.28 -5.09 -5.43
CA ASP A 252 10.41 -4.32 -4.54
C ASP A 252 9.81 -3.05 -5.19
N ASN A 253 9.99 -2.89 -6.51
CA ASN A 253 9.29 -1.92 -7.36
C ASN A 253 8.24 -2.56 -8.29
N GLU A 254 8.21 -3.90 -8.36
CA GLU A 254 7.22 -4.61 -9.17
C GLU A 254 5.78 -4.41 -8.63
N GLU A 255 4.80 -4.42 -9.54
CA GLU A 255 3.38 -4.32 -9.19
C GLU A 255 2.94 -5.46 -8.24
N GLU A 256 3.48 -6.66 -8.45
CA GLU A 256 3.19 -7.83 -7.61
C GLU A 256 3.61 -7.59 -6.16
N PHE A 257 4.77 -6.96 -5.91
CA PHE A 257 5.21 -6.63 -4.57
C PHE A 257 4.22 -5.69 -3.85
N THR A 258 3.80 -4.60 -4.52
CA THR A 258 2.85 -3.64 -3.93
C THR A 258 1.47 -4.25 -3.73
N THR A 259 1.04 -5.14 -4.63
CA THR A 259 -0.21 -5.91 -4.52
C THR A 259 -0.19 -6.85 -3.33
N LEU A 260 0.88 -7.64 -3.17
CA LEU A 260 1.04 -8.54 -2.02
C LEU A 260 1.15 -7.78 -0.70
N PHE A 261 1.90 -6.67 -0.68
CA PHE A 261 1.99 -5.83 0.51
C PHE A 261 0.62 -5.23 0.87
N SER A 262 -0.18 -4.80 -0.10
CA SER A 262 -1.54 -4.31 0.14
C SER A 262 -2.44 -5.35 0.82
N LYS A 263 -2.29 -6.64 0.47
CA LYS A 263 -3.01 -7.73 1.15
C LYS A 263 -2.57 -7.89 2.61
N VAL A 264 -1.29 -7.67 2.91
CA VAL A 264 -0.80 -7.68 4.30
C VAL A 264 -1.49 -6.60 5.13
N LEU A 265 -1.80 -5.43 4.56
CA LEU A 265 -2.44 -4.33 5.27
C LEU A 265 -3.85 -4.67 5.76
N ASP A 266 -4.56 -5.57 5.11
CA ASP A 266 -5.87 -6.05 5.55
C ASP A 266 -5.81 -6.78 6.92
N TYR A 267 -4.62 -7.25 7.32
CA TYR A 267 -4.38 -7.91 8.61
C TYR A 267 -3.56 -7.06 9.59
N ALA A 268 -2.83 -6.06 9.09
CA ALA A 268 -1.85 -5.30 9.86
C ALA A 268 -2.37 -3.96 10.38
N VAL A 269 -3.43 -3.43 9.78
CA VAL A 269 -4.07 -2.17 10.18
C VAL A 269 -5.23 -2.46 11.11
N ALA A 270 -5.48 -1.57 12.09
CA ALA A 270 -6.55 -1.71 13.08
C ALA A 270 -7.92 -1.88 12.43
N ASP A 271 -8.79 -2.66 13.09
CA ASP A 271 -10.13 -2.99 12.61
C ASP A 271 -10.95 -1.74 12.25
N GLY A 272 -11.69 -1.83 11.15
CA GLY A 272 -12.50 -0.74 10.62
C GLY A 272 -11.72 0.37 9.90
N ARG A 273 -10.39 0.33 9.92
CA ARG A 273 -9.53 1.24 9.15
C ARG A 273 -9.10 0.61 7.83
N ARG A 274 -8.81 1.46 6.86
CA ARG A 274 -8.22 1.04 5.59
C ARG A 274 -7.03 1.91 5.28
N VAL A 275 -5.91 1.28 4.96
CA VAL A 275 -4.76 1.90 4.32
C VAL A 275 -4.52 1.15 3.01
N ARG A 276 -4.50 1.85 1.89
CA ARG A 276 -4.26 1.26 0.57
C ARG A 276 -2.99 1.83 -0.04
N ILE A 277 -2.31 1.04 -0.84
CA ILE A 277 -1.17 1.47 -1.62
C ILE A 277 -1.61 1.73 -3.05
N VAL A 278 -1.17 2.84 -3.62
CA VAL A 278 -1.40 3.20 -5.01
C VAL A 278 -0.08 3.58 -5.69
N THR A 279 0.03 3.21 -6.96
CA THR A 279 1.17 3.51 -7.82
C THR A 279 0.69 4.23 -9.08
N PRO A 280 0.34 5.53 -8.99
CA PRO A 280 -0.34 6.25 -10.07
C PRO A 280 0.43 6.30 -11.39
N VAL A 281 1.74 6.08 -11.36
CA VAL A 281 2.62 6.07 -12.55
C VAL A 281 3.26 4.69 -12.81
N GLY A 282 2.77 3.64 -12.11
CA GLY A 282 3.36 2.30 -12.12
C GLY A 282 3.41 1.63 -13.50
N ASN A 283 2.48 1.96 -14.37
CA ASN A 283 2.39 1.46 -15.75
C ASN A 283 2.98 2.43 -16.79
N LEU A 284 3.71 3.46 -16.37
CA LEU A 284 4.29 4.46 -17.25
C LEU A 284 5.81 4.29 -17.33
N MET A 285 6.35 4.54 -18.53
CA MET A 285 7.79 4.73 -18.76
C MET A 285 8.19 6.13 -18.28
N LYS A 286 9.46 6.31 -17.96
CA LYS A 286 9.96 7.59 -17.42
C LYS A 286 9.67 8.80 -18.33
N HIS A 287 9.74 8.62 -19.65
CA HIS A 287 9.40 9.71 -20.58
C HIS A 287 7.89 10.04 -20.57
N GLU A 288 7.02 9.07 -20.34
CA GLU A 288 5.57 9.31 -20.20
C GLU A 288 5.26 10.04 -18.87
N ILE A 289 6.02 9.71 -17.81
CA ILE A 289 5.93 10.44 -16.52
C ILE A 289 6.36 11.90 -16.70
N VAL A 290 7.44 12.17 -17.45
CA VAL A 290 7.86 13.54 -17.76
C VAL A 290 6.77 14.28 -18.54
N ALA A 291 6.17 13.65 -19.56
CA ALA A 291 5.08 14.24 -20.33
C ALA A 291 3.85 14.56 -19.46
N LEU A 292 3.50 13.63 -18.56
CA LEU A 292 2.40 13.81 -17.61
C LEU A 292 2.68 14.97 -16.65
N GLY A 293 3.85 14.96 -16.00
CA GLY A 293 4.20 16.00 -15.04
C GLY A 293 4.38 17.38 -15.68
N HIS A 294 4.88 17.44 -16.92
CA HIS A 294 4.93 18.70 -17.67
C HIS A 294 3.53 19.29 -17.88
N ARG A 295 2.53 18.46 -18.22
CA ARG A 295 1.12 18.90 -18.33
C ARG A 295 0.53 19.37 -17.01
N LEU A 296 0.95 18.74 -15.90
CA LEU A 296 0.48 19.08 -14.55
C LEU A 296 1.24 20.26 -13.91
N GLY A 297 2.24 20.81 -14.62
CA GLY A 297 3.05 21.91 -14.10
C GLY A 297 4.00 21.51 -12.98
N VAL A 298 4.51 20.26 -12.99
CA VAL A 298 5.54 19.83 -12.05
C VAL A 298 6.80 20.67 -12.23
N PRO A 299 7.31 21.33 -11.17
CA PRO A 299 8.52 22.17 -11.25
C PRO A 299 9.78 21.28 -11.28
N TYR A 300 10.06 20.70 -12.43
CA TYR A 300 11.19 19.75 -12.58
C TYR A 300 12.56 20.37 -12.30
N GLU A 301 12.70 21.68 -12.37
CA GLU A 301 13.89 22.43 -11.95
C GLU A 301 14.18 22.30 -10.45
N LEU A 302 13.15 22.00 -9.65
CA LEU A 302 13.28 21.79 -8.20
C LEU A 302 13.52 20.34 -7.82
N THR A 303 13.43 19.37 -8.76
CA THR A 303 13.56 17.94 -8.47
C THR A 303 15.01 17.46 -8.53
N TRP A 304 15.33 16.45 -7.71
CA TRP A 304 16.67 15.86 -7.64
C TRP A 304 16.67 14.39 -8.03
N SER A 305 17.54 14.02 -8.99
CA SER A 305 17.67 12.63 -9.47
C SER A 305 19.05 12.01 -9.26
N CYS A 306 20.08 12.82 -9.01
CA CYS A 306 21.45 12.34 -8.96
C CYS A 306 21.74 11.54 -7.68
N TYR A 307 22.18 10.29 -7.82
CA TYR A 307 22.57 9.43 -6.70
C TYR A 307 23.92 9.78 -6.07
N ARG A 308 24.78 10.55 -6.78
CA ARG A 308 26.11 10.91 -6.27
C ARG A 308 26.10 12.06 -5.27
N GLY A 309 25.00 12.77 -5.16
CA GLY A 309 24.97 14.02 -4.42
C GLY A 309 25.76 15.12 -5.14
N GLY A 310 26.30 16.09 -4.38
CA GLY A 310 27.01 17.24 -4.93
C GLY A 310 26.12 18.49 -5.02
N GLU A 311 26.64 19.57 -5.58
CA GLU A 311 25.88 20.84 -5.72
C GLU A 311 24.97 20.82 -6.95
N GLU A 312 25.36 20.06 -7.98
CA GLU A 312 24.63 19.91 -9.24
C GLU A 312 24.49 18.43 -9.63
N HIS A 313 23.58 18.12 -10.53
CA HIS A 313 23.45 16.80 -11.12
C HIS A 313 24.74 16.42 -11.85
N CYS A 314 25.26 15.23 -11.61
CA CYS A 314 26.54 14.81 -12.20
C CYS A 314 26.50 14.58 -13.72
N GLY A 315 25.30 14.44 -14.31
CA GLY A 315 25.11 14.15 -15.73
C GLY A 315 25.65 12.78 -16.21
N LYS A 316 26.05 11.87 -15.28
CA LYS A 316 26.71 10.59 -15.60
C LYS A 316 25.98 9.38 -15.06
N CYS A 317 25.53 9.40 -13.78
CA CYS A 317 24.94 8.23 -13.15
C CYS A 317 23.64 7.79 -13.83
N GLY A 318 23.23 6.54 -13.58
CA GLY A 318 22.02 5.95 -14.16
C GLY A 318 20.79 6.84 -14.09
N PRO A 319 20.40 7.36 -12.90
CA PRO A 319 19.25 8.27 -12.80
C PRO A 319 19.37 9.58 -13.57
N CYS A 320 20.59 10.16 -13.67
CA CYS A 320 20.82 11.34 -14.52
C CYS A 320 20.63 11.00 -16.01
N PHE A 321 21.13 9.84 -16.44
CA PHE A 321 20.96 9.36 -17.80
C PHE A 321 19.49 9.13 -18.14
N MET A 322 18.76 8.41 -17.28
CA MET A 322 17.32 8.13 -17.47
C MET A 322 16.51 9.42 -17.53
N ARG A 323 16.76 10.35 -16.59
CA ARG A 323 16.10 11.65 -16.54
C ARG A 323 16.33 12.43 -17.83
N TYR A 324 17.57 12.63 -18.22
CA TYR A 324 17.92 13.37 -19.44
C TYR A 324 17.27 12.76 -20.69
N THR A 325 17.37 11.43 -20.83
CA THR A 325 16.79 10.70 -21.97
C THR A 325 15.25 10.86 -21.99
N ALA A 326 14.60 10.85 -20.84
CA ALA A 326 13.16 11.03 -20.74
C ALA A 326 12.70 12.42 -21.22
N PHE A 327 13.45 13.48 -20.89
CA PHE A 327 13.19 14.83 -21.42
C PHE A 327 13.42 14.90 -22.93
N GLN A 328 14.54 14.34 -23.43
CA GLN A 328 14.86 14.32 -24.86
C GLN A 328 13.79 13.61 -25.69
N ARG A 329 13.25 12.49 -25.21
CA ARG A 329 12.15 11.76 -25.88
C ARG A 329 10.87 12.58 -26.03
N ASN A 330 10.67 13.60 -25.20
CA ASN A 330 9.55 14.53 -25.27
C ASN A 330 9.88 15.82 -26.05
N ASN A 331 11.07 15.95 -26.64
CA ASN A 331 11.58 17.19 -27.21
C ASN A 331 11.57 18.37 -26.21
N LEU A 332 11.80 18.07 -24.93
CA LEU A 332 11.91 19.03 -23.85
C LEU A 332 13.36 19.18 -23.41
N HIS A 333 13.73 20.39 -22.96
CA HIS A 333 14.99 20.59 -22.26
C HIS A 333 14.84 20.19 -20.80
N ASP A 334 15.78 19.41 -20.27
CA ASP A 334 15.83 19.14 -18.84
C ASP A 334 16.32 20.41 -18.11
N PRO A 335 15.55 20.98 -17.20
CA PRO A 335 15.95 22.19 -16.50
C PRO A 335 17.11 22.00 -15.52
N ALA A 336 17.44 20.74 -15.15
CA ALA A 336 18.50 20.42 -14.20
C ALA A 336 19.75 19.80 -14.84
N ILE A 337 19.64 19.23 -16.03
CA ILE A 337 20.77 18.59 -16.74
C ILE A 337 20.83 19.12 -18.16
N ARG A 338 21.81 19.96 -18.46
CA ARG A 338 21.97 20.56 -19.79
C ARG A 338 22.46 19.56 -20.83
N GLU A 339 23.42 18.70 -20.44
CA GLU A 339 24.01 17.67 -21.28
C GLU A 339 24.50 16.48 -20.43
N LEU A 340 24.59 15.32 -21.05
CA LEU A 340 25.26 14.18 -20.43
C LEU A 340 26.78 14.35 -20.53
N VAL A 341 27.47 14.05 -19.44
CA VAL A 341 28.92 14.02 -19.40
C VAL A 341 29.34 12.59 -19.73
N VAL A 342 29.81 12.35 -20.94
CA VAL A 342 30.29 11.06 -21.47
C VAL A 342 31.63 10.67 -20.84
#